data_752c6912f8c44488a7f8d6855b89893d
#
_entry.id   752c6912f8c44488a7f8d6855b89893d
#
_cell.length_a   1.000
_cell.length_b   1.000
_cell.length_c   1.000
_cell.angle_alpha   90.00
_cell.angle_beta   90.00
_cell.angle_gamma   90.00
#
_symmetry.space_group_name_H-M   'P 1'
#
loop_
_entity.id
_entity.type
_entity.pdbx_description
1 polymer ?
#
loop_
_entity_poly.entity_id
_entity_poly.type
_entity_poly.pdbx_seq_one_letter_code
_entity_poly.pdbx_strand_id
1 'polypeptide(L)'
;MTPSNLPSALGVRFNVGGGRAAGLTRGRMRAKDLDRPFHGARRTVSDIVAEQDAITRDTEPLALTRTSTRLVRSKALSYLQVAASGSFICGVSAALLRGYPVDPSDKLDVAVFAPRRAPKGRGVKGRTIRAHLVDVEELDGIPTSSPASTWAMLGRDLSVRKLIILGDAMVRVPRDDRGVPRPEQVGATIEQLQDAIDAGSRAGLKKLRTALDRIRVGCSSPLETEYRLDSEEAGLPEPELDVDIYDDRGRRLGISEFAYRQYRVVVEVEGDHHRSSKQQWNRDLQKYRDYANAGWEVVRLTAHDIRTQRRAARIVREVLMRRGWRPDL
;
A
#
# COMPACT_ATOMS: atom_id res chain seq x y z
N MET A 1 -35.18 22.41 16.97
CA MET A 1 -34.18 22.95 17.93
C MET A 1 -32.80 22.65 17.38
N THR A 2 -32.03 23.68 17.11
CA THR A 2 -30.63 23.55 16.70
C THR A 2 -29.82 22.98 17.89
N PRO A 3 -28.99 21.94 17.72
CA PRO A 3 -28.17 21.44 18.82
C PRO A 3 -27.26 22.53 19.36
N SER A 4 -27.11 22.61 20.69
CA SER A 4 -26.17 23.57 21.31
C SER A 4 -24.75 23.30 20.80
N ASN A 5 -23.95 24.34 20.62
CA ASN A 5 -22.56 24.20 20.16
C ASN A 5 -21.76 23.27 21.06
N LEU A 6 -20.85 22.51 20.46
CA LEU A 6 -19.90 21.68 21.19
C LEU A 6 -18.80 22.59 21.80
N PRO A 7 -18.35 22.33 23.04
CA PRO A 7 -17.16 22.97 23.57
C PRO A 7 -15.95 22.76 22.66
N SER A 8 -15.23 23.81 22.31
CA SER A 8 -14.06 23.75 21.41
C SER A 8 -12.97 22.77 21.87
N ALA A 9 -12.82 22.61 23.17
CA ALA A 9 -11.86 21.67 23.77
C ALA A 9 -12.10 20.21 23.43
N LEU A 10 -13.31 19.81 22.98
CA LEU A 10 -13.61 18.43 22.61
C LEU A 10 -13.14 18.06 21.20
N GLY A 11 -12.92 19.06 20.35
CA GLY A 11 -12.62 18.82 18.92
C GLY A 11 -13.78 18.13 18.19
N VAL A 12 -13.48 17.59 17.02
CA VAL A 12 -14.47 16.92 16.15
C VAL A 12 -14.65 15.42 16.49
N ARG A 13 -13.74 14.84 17.30
CA ARG A 13 -13.80 13.44 17.78
C ARG A 13 -13.53 13.40 19.27
N PHE A 14 -14.40 12.73 20.03
CA PHE A 14 -14.25 12.61 21.48
C PHE A 14 -14.95 11.36 22.01
N ASN A 15 -14.63 10.96 23.24
CA ASN A 15 -15.35 9.88 23.93
C ASN A 15 -16.43 10.42 24.86
N VAL A 16 -17.37 9.55 25.23
CA VAL A 16 -18.50 9.91 26.10
C VAL A 16 -18.04 10.42 27.47
N GLY A 17 -16.92 9.90 28.00
CA GLY A 17 -16.33 10.39 29.27
C GLY A 17 -15.88 11.84 29.17
N GLY A 18 -15.09 12.17 28.12
CA GLY A 18 -14.64 13.53 27.84
C GLY A 18 -15.82 14.48 27.57
N GLY A 19 -16.84 14.01 26.81
CA GLY A 19 -18.06 14.79 26.61
C GLY A 19 -18.78 15.14 27.92
N ARG A 20 -18.88 14.19 28.88
CA ARG A 20 -19.46 14.44 30.20
C ARG A 20 -18.62 15.42 31.01
N ALA A 21 -17.30 15.23 31.02
CA ALA A 21 -16.38 16.14 31.72
C ALA A 21 -16.47 17.58 31.18
N ALA A 22 -16.79 17.73 29.87
CA ALA A 22 -17.04 19.03 29.24
C ALA A 22 -18.49 19.53 29.40
N GLY A 23 -19.31 18.92 30.26
CA GLY A 23 -20.66 19.34 30.60
C GLY A 23 -21.78 18.90 29.61
N LEU A 24 -21.48 18.01 28.63
CA LEU A 24 -22.49 17.55 27.71
C LEU A 24 -23.49 16.57 28.38
N THR A 25 -24.79 16.83 28.17
CA THR A 25 -25.86 15.91 28.62
C THR A 25 -25.92 14.64 27.76
N ARG A 26 -26.55 13.60 28.30
CA ARG A 26 -26.82 12.35 27.52
C ARG A 26 -27.61 12.63 26.24
N GLY A 27 -28.58 13.57 26.31
CA GLY A 27 -29.38 14.00 25.16
C GLY A 27 -28.50 14.64 24.08
N ARG A 28 -27.63 15.58 24.46
CA ARG A 28 -26.71 16.25 23.55
C ARG A 28 -25.77 15.25 22.84
N MET A 29 -25.22 14.27 23.58
CA MET A 29 -24.35 13.23 23.02
C MET A 29 -25.07 12.20 22.11
N ARG A 30 -26.41 12.28 22.03
CA ARG A 30 -27.25 11.46 21.15
C ARG A 30 -27.85 12.26 20.00
N ALA A 31 -27.56 13.55 19.90
CA ALA A 31 -28.08 14.43 18.87
C ALA A 31 -27.64 13.98 17.46
N LYS A 32 -28.45 14.35 16.44
CA LYS A 32 -28.28 13.87 15.04
C LYS A 32 -27.02 14.41 14.36
N ASP A 33 -26.44 15.48 14.88
CA ASP A 33 -25.17 16.05 14.41
C ASP A 33 -23.92 15.33 14.92
N LEU A 34 -24.09 14.23 15.68
CA LEU A 34 -23.05 13.36 16.19
C LEU A 34 -23.23 11.92 15.72
N ASP A 35 -22.23 11.41 15.00
CA ASP A 35 -22.11 10.00 14.65
C ASP A 35 -21.49 9.19 15.81
N ARG A 36 -21.65 7.86 15.75
CA ARG A 36 -21.20 6.89 16.74
C ARG A 36 -20.41 5.77 16.08
N PRO A 37 -19.20 6.09 15.60
CA PRO A 37 -18.38 5.12 14.83
C PRO A 37 -18.04 3.87 15.65
N PHE A 38 -17.83 4.04 16.96
CA PHE A 38 -17.59 2.95 17.92
C PHE A 38 -18.36 3.19 19.21
N HIS A 39 -18.55 2.11 20.01
CA HIS A 39 -19.17 2.24 21.31
C HIS A 39 -18.38 3.22 22.18
N GLY A 40 -19.06 4.23 22.71
CA GLY A 40 -18.42 5.28 23.53
C GLY A 40 -17.74 6.42 22.75
N ALA A 41 -17.45 6.27 21.45
CA ALA A 41 -16.90 7.33 20.61
C ALA A 41 -17.99 8.22 20.01
N ARG A 42 -17.63 9.46 19.73
CA ARG A 42 -18.44 10.45 19.01
C ARG A 42 -17.59 11.13 17.96
N ARG A 43 -18.23 11.44 16.83
CA ARG A 43 -17.68 12.20 15.71
C ARG A 43 -18.72 13.18 15.22
N THR A 44 -18.34 14.41 14.89
CA THR A 44 -19.29 15.39 14.32
C THR A 44 -19.66 15.00 12.89
N VAL A 45 -20.91 15.24 12.50
CA VAL A 45 -21.37 15.06 11.12
C VAL A 45 -20.65 16.02 10.17
N SER A 46 -20.31 17.23 10.64
CA SER A 46 -19.51 18.18 9.84
C SER A 46 -18.14 17.63 9.43
N ASP A 47 -17.47 16.90 10.32
CA ASP A 47 -16.19 16.22 9.99
C ASP A 47 -16.38 15.10 8.95
N ILE A 48 -17.51 14.38 9.01
CA ILE A 48 -17.86 13.35 8.01
C ILE A 48 -18.11 14.00 6.65
N VAL A 49 -18.87 15.11 6.61
CA VAL A 49 -19.14 15.84 5.36
C VAL A 49 -17.85 16.37 4.75
N ALA A 50 -16.97 16.99 5.56
CA ALA A 50 -15.69 17.49 5.10
C ALA A 50 -14.79 16.37 4.54
N GLU A 51 -14.79 15.18 5.16
CA GLU A 51 -14.07 14.01 4.66
C GLU A 51 -14.65 13.54 3.32
N GLN A 52 -15.98 13.43 3.20
CA GLN A 52 -16.66 13.03 1.96
C GLN A 52 -16.39 14.01 0.81
N ASP A 53 -16.44 15.31 1.10
CA ASP A 53 -16.09 16.35 0.13
C ASP A 53 -14.64 16.24 -0.34
N ALA A 54 -13.71 15.96 0.57
CA ALA A 54 -12.31 15.75 0.22
C ALA A 54 -12.10 14.51 -0.64
N ILE A 55 -12.85 13.43 -0.41
CA ILE A 55 -12.83 12.22 -1.22
C ILE A 55 -13.41 12.51 -2.61
N THR A 56 -14.54 13.20 -2.69
CA THR A 56 -15.22 13.49 -3.97
C THR A 56 -14.40 14.43 -4.86
N ARG A 57 -13.64 15.35 -4.28
CA ARG A 57 -12.75 16.28 -5.04
C ARG A 57 -11.44 15.64 -5.48
N ASP A 58 -11.08 14.47 -4.95
CA ASP A 58 -9.84 13.79 -5.30
C ASP A 58 -10.01 13.01 -6.60
N THR A 59 -9.63 13.63 -7.71
CA THR A 59 -9.67 13.05 -9.07
C THR A 59 -8.28 12.67 -9.59
N GLU A 60 -7.25 12.87 -8.78
CA GLU A 60 -5.86 12.58 -9.14
C GLU A 60 -5.57 11.07 -9.22
N PRO A 61 -4.54 10.64 -9.93
CA PRO A 61 -4.09 9.25 -9.94
C PRO A 61 -3.99 8.67 -8.52
N LEU A 62 -4.36 7.41 -8.35
CA LEU A 62 -4.43 6.72 -7.05
C LEU A 62 -5.47 7.29 -6.06
N ALA A 63 -6.49 8.02 -6.53
CA ALA A 63 -7.58 8.53 -5.67
C ALA A 63 -8.24 7.42 -4.83
N LEU A 64 -8.42 6.22 -5.38
CA LEU A 64 -8.98 5.07 -4.65
C LEU A 64 -8.09 4.63 -3.47
N THR A 65 -6.78 4.61 -3.65
CA THR A 65 -5.82 4.30 -2.58
C THR A 65 -5.88 5.36 -1.49
N ARG A 66 -5.82 6.65 -1.87
CA ARG A 66 -5.95 7.77 -0.91
C ARG A 66 -7.30 7.77 -0.19
N THR A 67 -8.39 7.42 -0.88
CA THR A 67 -9.71 7.25 -0.26
C THR A 67 -9.67 6.16 0.81
N SER A 68 -9.13 5.00 0.50
CA SER A 68 -9.00 3.90 1.47
C SER A 68 -8.15 4.31 2.68
N THR A 69 -7.03 4.99 2.46
CA THR A 69 -6.18 5.54 3.53
C THR A 69 -6.92 6.56 4.40
N ARG A 70 -7.65 7.52 3.79
CA ARG A 70 -8.45 8.51 4.53
C ARG A 70 -9.53 7.85 5.40
N LEU A 71 -10.28 6.90 4.83
CA LEU A 71 -11.34 6.20 5.55
C LEU A 71 -10.81 5.38 6.72
N VAL A 72 -9.72 4.64 6.53
CA VAL A 72 -9.14 3.86 7.64
C VAL A 72 -8.51 4.76 8.70
N ARG A 73 -7.87 5.87 8.31
CA ARG A 73 -7.34 6.88 9.23
C ARG A 73 -8.44 7.47 10.09
N SER A 74 -9.56 7.83 9.47
CA SER A 74 -10.73 8.37 10.16
C SER A 74 -11.32 7.38 11.17
N LYS A 75 -11.42 6.10 10.79
CA LYS A 75 -11.83 5.02 11.71
C LYS A 75 -10.83 4.88 12.86
N ALA A 76 -9.52 4.89 12.59
CA ALA A 76 -8.49 4.76 13.60
C ALA A 76 -8.54 5.91 14.62
N LEU A 77 -8.57 7.16 14.17
CA LEU A 77 -8.66 8.34 15.03
C LEU A 77 -9.94 8.34 15.90
N SER A 78 -11.06 7.87 15.35
CA SER A 78 -12.30 7.72 16.09
C SER A 78 -12.22 6.60 17.12
N TYR A 79 -11.54 5.48 16.81
CA TYR A 79 -11.34 4.37 17.72
C TYR A 79 -10.39 4.73 18.87
N LEU A 80 -9.33 5.49 18.61
CA LEU A 80 -8.37 5.93 19.63
C LEU A 80 -9.02 6.72 20.77
N GLN A 81 -10.17 7.36 20.54
CA GLN A 81 -10.93 8.03 21.60
C GLN A 81 -11.43 7.07 22.68
N VAL A 82 -11.54 5.77 22.41
CA VAL A 82 -12.06 4.75 23.31
C VAL A 82 -11.13 3.53 23.43
N ALA A 83 -9.98 3.58 22.80
CA ALA A 83 -8.99 2.52 22.81
C ALA A 83 -8.46 2.29 24.23
N ALA A 84 -8.27 1.02 24.59
CA ALA A 84 -7.51 0.69 25.79
C ALA A 84 -6.04 1.15 25.63
N SER A 85 -5.43 1.58 26.73
CA SER A 85 -4.00 1.94 26.72
C SER A 85 -3.14 0.81 26.13
N GLY A 86 -2.19 1.14 25.25
CA GLY A 86 -1.32 0.20 24.56
C GLY A 86 -2.01 -0.57 23.43
N SER A 87 -3.19 -0.12 22.96
CA SER A 87 -3.77 -0.57 21.69
C SER A 87 -3.03 0.07 20.51
N PHE A 88 -2.88 -0.68 19.43
CA PHE A 88 -2.29 -0.19 18.18
C PHE A 88 -3.03 -0.75 16.96
N ILE A 89 -2.99 -0.01 15.86
CA ILE A 89 -3.54 -0.43 14.58
C ILE A 89 -2.60 -1.43 13.93
N CYS A 90 -3.16 -2.49 13.32
CA CYS A 90 -2.36 -3.58 12.77
C CYS A 90 -2.98 -4.17 11.50
N GLY A 91 -2.35 -5.19 10.92
CA GLY A 91 -2.89 -5.98 9.81
C GLY A 91 -3.28 -5.14 8.59
N VAL A 92 -4.47 -5.44 8.00
CA VAL A 92 -4.97 -4.72 6.82
C VAL A 92 -5.10 -3.22 7.08
N SER A 93 -5.58 -2.83 8.27
CA SER A 93 -5.74 -1.42 8.62
C SER A 93 -4.40 -0.68 8.67
N ALA A 94 -3.35 -1.29 9.20
CA ALA A 94 -2.01 -0.71 9.22
C ALA A 94 -1.40 -0.58 7.82
N ALA A 95 -1.61 -1.57 6.96
CA ALA A 95 -1.19 -1.52 5.56
C ALA A 95 -1.89 -0.39 4.80
N LEU A 96 -3.21 -0.25 4.94
CA LEU A 96 -3.98 0.82 4.31
C LEU A 96 -3.63 2.22 4.83
N LEU A 97 -3.30 2.38 6.12
CA LEU A 97 -2.82 3.66 6.67
C LEU A 97 -1.57 4.17 5.96
N ARG A 98 -0.73 3.27 5.46
CA ARG A 98 0.50 3.58 4.70
C ARG A 98 0.29 3.58 3.19
N GLY A 99 -0.95 3.38 2.71
CA GLY A 99 -1.25 3.32 1.27
C GLY A 99 -0.75 2.05 0.58
N TYR A 100 -0.42 1.00 1.32
CA TYR A 100 -0.01 -0.26 0.72
C TYR A 100 -1.17 -1.01 0.03
N PRO A 101 -0.89 -1.78 -1.02
CA PRO A 101 -1.88 -2.43 -1.85
C PRO A 101 -2.46 -3.68 -1.17
N VAL A 102 -3.49 -3.49 -0.38
CA VAL A 102 -4.29 -4.56 0.23
C VAL A 102 -5.77 -4.26 0.05
N ASP A 103 -6.58 -5.31 -0.02
CA ASP A 103 -8.03 -5.14 -0.11
C ASP A 103 -8.59 -4.53 1.19
N PRO A 104 -9.43 -3.49 1.11
CA PRO A 104 -10.04 -2.88 2.29
C PRO A 104 -10.89 -3.87 3.09
N SER A 105 -10.96 -3.65 4.40
CA SER A 105 -11.83 -4.36 5.33
C SER A 105 -12.86 -3.40 5.95
N ASP A 106 -14.07 -3.90 6.19
CA ASP A 106 -15.09 -3.13 6.90
C ASP A 106 -14.71 -2.88 8.37
N LYS A 107 -13.89 -3.77 8.95
CA LYS A 107 -13.47 -3.70 10.34
C LYS A 107 -12.09 -3.07 10.46
N LEU A 108 -11.88 -2.33 11.55
CA LEU A 108 -10.58 -1.82 11.95
C LEU A 108 -9.80 -2.94 12.65
N ASP A 109 -8.63 -3.30 12.12
CA ASP A 109 -7.73 -4.26 12.79
C ASP A 109 -6.98 -3.56 13.93
N VAL A 110 -7.19 -4.03 15.14
CA VAL A 110 -6.59 -3.46 16.36
C VAL A 110 -5.94 -4.57 17.17
N ALA A 111 -4.77 -4.32 17.71
CA ALA A 111 -4.10 -5.26 18.58
C ALA A 111 -3.72 -4.65 19.93
N VAL A 112 -3.48 -5.55 20.87
CA VAL A 112 -2.87 -5.29 22.19
C VAL A 112 -1.81 -6.36 22.45
N PHE A 113 -0.84 -6.05 23.27
CA PHE A 113 0.13 -7.06 23.73
C PHE A 113 -0.45 -7.96 24.80
N ALA A 114 -0.08 -9.25 24.75
CA ALA A 114 -0.34 -10.19 25.84
C ALA A 114 0.25 -9.65 27.17
N PRO A 115 -0.38 -9.89 28.32
CA PRO A 115 -1.55 -10.76 28.54
C PRO A 115 -2.92 -10.09 28.35
N ARG A 116 -2.98 -8.87 27.79
CA ARG A 116 -4.24 -8.15 27.59
C ARG A 116 -5.17 -8.90 26.63
N ARG A 117 -6.46 -8.82 26.88
CA ARG A 117 -7.48 -9.42 26.00
C ARG A 117 -7.65 -8.61 24.73
N ALA A 118 -7.81 -9.32 23.60
CA ALA A 118 -8.10 -8.73 22.30
C ALA A 118 -9.28 -7.75 22.38
N PRO A 119 -9.17 -6.55 21.80
CA PRO A 119 -10.26 -5.60 21.72
C PRO A 119 -11.49 -6.22 21.05
N LYS A 120 -12.66 -5.97 21.61
CA LYS A 120 -13.94 -6.46 21.09
C LYS A 120 -14.88 -5.29 20.85
N GLY A 121 -15.68 -5.37 19.80
CA GLY A 121 -16.68 -4.35 19.49
C GLY A 121 -17.16 -4.41 18.05
N ARG A 122 -18.31 -3.79 17.79
CA ARG A 122 -18.79 -3.61 16.42
C ARG A 122 -17.76 -2.81 15.62
N GLY A 123 -17.43 -3.26 14.42
CA GLY A 123 -16.45 -2.58 13.55
C GLY A 123 -14.98 -2.80 13.92
N VAL A 124 -14.67 -3.66 14.91
CA VAL A 124 -13.30 -3.98 15.35
C VAL A 124 -12.98 -5.45 15.09
N LYS A 125 -11.79 -5.71 14.53
CA LYS A 125 -11.15 -7.03 14.45
C LYS A 125 -9.95 -7.01 15.39
N GLY A 126 -10.20 -7.45 16.64
CA GLY A 126 -9.20 -7.40 17.70
C GLY A 126 -8.26 -8.60 17.72
N ARG A 127 -7.01 -8.37 18.11
CA ARG A 127 -5.97 -9.40 18.28
C ARG A 127 -5.21 -9.19 19.58
N THR A 128 -4.75 -10.30 20.19
CA THR A 128 -3.72 -10.29 21.23
C THR A 128 -2.45 -10.85 20.62
N ILE A 129 -1.33 -10.18 20.80
CA ILE A 129 -0.05 -10.51 20.16
C ILE A 129 1.05 -10.52 21.23
N ARG A 130 2.01 -11.44 21.11
CA ARG A 130 3.20 -11.44 21.97
C ARG A 130 4.11 -10.30 21.56
N ALA A 131 4.67 -9.56 22.54
CA ALA A 131 5.42 -8.33 22.27
C ALA A 131 6.63 -8.53 21.33
N HIS A 132 7.36 -9.63 21.46
CA HIS A 132 8.52 -9.92 20.62
C HIS A 132 8.20 -10.19 19.13
N LEU A 133 6.92 -10.34 18.78
CA LEU A 133 6.52 -10.63 17.41
C LEU A 133 6.20 -9.37 16.59
N VAL A 134 6.07 -8.20 17.20
CA VAL A 134 5.57 -7.01 16.53
C VAL A 134 6.21 -5.75 17.10
N ASP A 135 6.82 -4.96 16.23
CA ASP A 135 7.25 -3.61 16.52
C ASP A 135 6.10 -2.64 16.25
N VAL A 136 5.96 -1.68 17.14
CA VAL A 136 4.95 -0.61 17.06
C VAL A 136 5.66 0.72 16.92
N GLU A 137 5.23 1.51 15.97
CA GLU A 137 5.70 2.87 15.72
C GLU A 137 4.51 3.84 15.69
N GLU A 138 4.78 5.12 15.73
CA GLU A 138 3.77 6.16 15.60
C GLU A 138 3.70 6.63 14.15
N LEU A 139 2.52 6.54 13.54
CA LEU A 139 2.22 7.06 12.20
C LEU A 139 1.23 8.21 12.32
N ASP A 140 1.71 9.45 12.22
CA ASP A 140 0.89 10.66 12.34
C ASP A 140 -0.02 10.66 13.59
N GLY A 141 0.54 10.33 14.76
CA GLY A 141 -0.19 10.25 16.03
C GLY A 141 -1.02 8.97 16.23
N ILE A 142 -0.89 7.97 15.34
CA ILE A 142 -1.61 6.70 15.43
C ILE A 142 -0.61 5.58 15.74
N PRO A 143 -0.66 4.95 16.92
CA PRO A 143 0.14 3.76 17.21
C PRO A 143 -0.17 2.66 16.21
N THR A 144 0.81 2.19 15.47
CA THR A 144 0.62 1.29 14.32
C THR A 144 1.76 0.27 14.26
N SER A 145 1.48 -0.99 13.90
CA SER A 145 2.54 -1.96 13.65
C SER A 145 3.48 -1.49 12.54
N SER A 146 4.81 -1.70 12.69
CA SER A 146 5.79 -1.37 11.65
C SER A 146 5.46 -2.06 10.31
N PRO A 147 5.97 -1.59 9.17
CA PRO A 147 5.71 -2.24 7.88
C PRO A 147 6.06 -3.72 7.87
N ALA A 148 7.25 -4.10 8.32
CA ALA A 148 7.68 -5.50 8.38
C ALA A 148 6.80 -6.35 9.31
N SER A 149 6.48 -5.83 10.50
CA SER A 149 5.54 -6.49 11.42
C SER A 149 4.14 -6.62 10.82
N THR A 150 3.65 -5.61 10.09
CA THR A 150 2.37 -5.63 9.39
C THR A 150 2.35 -6.73 8.33
N TRP A 151 3.40 -6.84 7.50
CA TRP A 151 3.55 -7.89 6.50
C TRP A 151 3.53 -9.28 7.13
N ALA A 152 4.32 -9.49 8.17
CA ALA A 152 4.39 -10.77 8.87
C ALA A 152 3.06 -11.17 9.53
N MET A 153 2.29 -10.20 10.06
CA MET A 153 0.95 -10.44 10.62
C MET A 153 -0.06 -10.87 9.57
N LEU A 154 0.10 -10.44 8.31
CA LEU A 154 -0.79 -10.77 7.21
C LEU A 154 -0.51 -12.13 6.57
N GLY A 155 0.57 -12.81 6.94
CA GLY A 155 0.90 -14.16 6.46
C GLY A 155 -0.21 -15.19 6.67
N ARG A 156 -1.02 -15.05 7.72
CA ARG A 156 -2.20 -15.88 7.96
C ARG A 156 -3.30 -15.63 6.93
N ASP A 157 -3.58 -14.35 6.65
CA ASP A 157 -4.81 -13.91 5.97
C ASP A 157 -4.62 -13.81 4.44
N LEU A 158 -3.39 -13.59 3.95
CA LEU A 158 -3.09 -13.41 2.52
C LEU A 158 -2.56 -14.69 1.84
N SER A 159 -2.73 -14.77 0.52
CA SER A 159 -2.04 -15.74 -0.33
C SER A 159 -0.57 -15.36 -0.51
N VAL A 160 0.28 -16.31 -0.93
CA VAL A 160 1.70 -16.04 -1.24
C VAL A 160 1.84 -14.91 -2.27
N ARG A 161 1.07 -14.93 -3.36
CA ARG A 161 1.10 -13.88 -4.39
C ARG A 161 0.76 -12.49 -3.82
N LYS A 162 -0.26 -12.37 -2.96
CA LYS A 162 -0.61 -11.10 -2.30
C LYS A 162 0.46 -10.66 -1.28
N LEU A 163 1.14 -11.60 -0.62
CA LEU A 163 2.26 -11.29 0.27
C LEU A 163 3.47 -10.77 -0.50
N ILE A 164 3.74 -11.29 -1.70
CA ILE A 164 4.81 -10.80 -2.58
C ILE A 164 4.47 -9.37 -3.05
N ILE A 165 3.26 -9.13 -3.55
CA ILE A 165 2.82 -7.79 -3.99
C ILE A 165 2.95 -6.76 -2.85
N LEU A 166 2.54 -7.15 -1.64
CA LEU A 166 2.66 -6.30 -0.47
C LEU A 166 4.12 -6.08 -0.07
N GLY A 167 4.93 -7.14 -0.11
CA GLY A 167 6.36 -7.08 0.19
C GLY A 167 7.12 -6.19 -0.79
N ASP A 168 6.93 -6.38 -2.10
CA ASP A 168 7.52 -5.53 -3.15
C ASP A 168 7.20 -4.05 -2.92
N ALA A 169 5.93 -3.74 -2.58
CA ALA A 169 5.51 -2.37 -2.28
C ALA A 169 6.18 -1.79 -1.02
N MET A 170 6.51 -2.63 -0.02
CA MET A 170 7.18 -2.20 1.20
C MET A 170 8.69 -2.00 1.02
N VAL A 171 9.34 -2.85 0.21
CA VAL A 171 10.79 -2.76 -0.03
C VAL A 171 11.16 -1.85 -1.20
N ARG A 172 10.17 -1.31 -1.89
CA ARG A 172 10.39 -0.35 -2.97
C ARG A 172 11.19 0.86 -2.48
N VAL A 173 12.21 1.25 -3.25
CA VAL A 173 12.93 2.51 -3.08
C VAL A 173 12.20 3.59 -3.89
N PRO A 174 11.50 4.55 -3.27
CA PRO A 174 10.88 5.64 -4.00
C PRO A 174 11.91 6.48 -4.75
N ARG A 175 11.51 7.12 -5.83
CA ARG A 175 12.32 8.12 -6.53
C ARG A 175 11.68 9.49 -6.39
N ASP A 176 12.49 10.54 -6.31
CA ASP A 176 11.98 11.91 -6.35
C ASP A 176 11.58 12.35 -7.78
N ASP A 177 11.08 13.58 -7.91
CA ASP A 177 10.62 14.16 -9.19
C ASP A 177 11.72 14.22 -10.27
N ARG A 178 13.00 14.10 -9.87
CA ARG A 178 14.15 14.05 -10.77
C ARG A 178 14.55 12.60 -11.10
N GLY A 179 13.86 11.63 -10.52
CA GLY A 179 14.15 10.21 -10.65
C GLY A 179 15.33 9.73 -9.80
N VAL A 180 15.73 10.48 -8.78
CA VAL A 180 16.80 10.07 -7.84
C VAL A 180 16.23 9.17 -6.78
N PRO A 181 16.81 7.97 -6.54
CA PRO A 181 16.35 7.06 -5.47
C PRO A 181 16.41 7.71 -4.10
N ARG A 182 15.41 7.42 -3.24
CA ARG A 182 15.25 7.90 -1.86
C ARG A 182 15.19 6.71 -0.89
N PRO A 183 16.33 6.06 -0.59
CA PRO A 183 16.36 4.88 0.27
C PRO A 183 15.87 5.16 1.69
N GLU A 184 15.96 6.39 2.17
CA GLU A 184 15.44 6.82 3.48
C GLU A 184 13.90 6.79 3.57
N GLN A 185 13.20 6.65 2.45
CA GLN A 185 11.73 6.58 2.38
C GLN A 185 11.21 5.15 2.18
N VAL A 186 12.09 4.16 2.25
CA VAL A 186 11.70 2.75 2.16
C VAL A 186 10.83 2.37 3.36
N GLY A 187 9.73 1.67 3.11
CA GLY A 187 8.86 1.20 4.18
C GLY A 187 9.48 0.10 5.04
N ALA A 188 10.14 -0.85 4.41
CA ALA A 188 10.91 -1.91 5.06
C ALA A 188 12.02 -2.40 4.13
N THR A 189 13.08 -2.97 4.68
CA THR A 189 14.09 -3.71 3.92
C THR A 189 13.76 -5.20 3.88
N ILE A 190 14.39 -5.94 2.96
CA ILE A 190 14.25 -7.40 2.90
C ILE A 190 14.73 -8.05 4.21
N GLU A 191 15.80 -7.53 4.80
CA GLU A 191 16.34 -7.96 6.08
C GLU A 191 15.31 -7.78 7.20
N GLN A 192 14.62 -6.63 7.26
CA GLN A 192 13.56 -6.40 8.25
C GLN A 192 12.35 -7.34 8.06
N LEU A 193 12.01 -7.70 6.82
CA LEU A 193 11.01 -8.74 6.57
C LEU A 193 11.47 -10.12 7.05
N GLN A 194 12.75 -10.45 6.86
CA GLN A 194 13.35 -11.68 7.38
C GLN A 194 13.35 -11.69 8.91
N ASP A 195 13.78 -10.60 9.56
CA ASP A 195 13.78 -10.45 11.03
C ASP A 195 12.36 -10.64 11.60
N ALA A 196 11.36 -10.09 10.91
CA ALA A 196 9.96 -10.28 11.30
C ALA A 196 9.50 -11.75 11.19
N ILE A 197 10.05 -12.55 10.26
CA ILE A 197 9.85 -14.01 10.20
C ILE A 197 10.53 -14.70 11.38
N ASP A 198 11.76 -14.33 11.68
CA ASP A 198 12.63 -14.99 12.65
C ASP A 198 12.30 -14.60 14.11
N ALA A 199 11.55 -13.52 14.30
CA ALA A 199 11.05 -13.10 15.62
C ALA A 199 10.25 -14.19 16.34
N GLY A 200 9.71 -15.19 15.64
CA GLY A 200 9.09 -16.36 16.27
C GLY A 200 7.98 -17.02 15.48
N SER A 201 7.43 -18.08 16.06
CA SER A 201 6.36 -18.86 15.43
C SER A 201 5.06 -18.07 15.30
N ARG A 202 4.50 -18.07 14.11
CA ARG A 202 3.22 -17.42 13.77
C ARG A 202 2.44 -18.17 12.69
N ALA A 203 1.14 -17.95 12.64
CA ALA A 203 0.31 -18.52 11.59
C ALA A 203 0.70 -17.97 10.23
N GLY A 204 0.87 -18.85 9.23
CA GLY A 204 1.27 -18.48 7.87
C GLY A 204 2.78 -18.39 7.62
N LEU A 205 3.63 -18.84 8.57
CA LEU A 205 5.08 -18.76 8.48
C LEU A 205 5.63 -19.39 7.17
N LYS A 206 5.08 -20.54 6.74
CA LYS A 206 5.49 -21.18 5.47
C LYS A 206 5.20 -20.26 4.28
N LYS A 207 4.03 -19.60 4.25
CA LYS A 207 3.70 -18.66 3.16
C LYS A 207 4.61 -17.43 3.17
N LEU A 208 4.97 -16.92 4.35
CA LEU A 208 5.87 -15.79 4.49
C LEU A 208 7.26 -16.10 3.92
N ARG A 209 7.84 -17.25 4.27
CA ARG A 209 9.12 -17.71 3.72
C ARG A 209 9.06 -17.84 2.20
N THR A 210 8.06 -18.56 1.66
CA THR A 210 7.88 -18.68 0.21
C THR A 210 7.68 -17.32 -0.48
N ALA A 211 7.03 -16.36 0.18
CA ALA A 211 6.87 -15.04 -0.39
C ALA A 211 8.17 -14.23 -0.37
N LEU A 212 8.93 -14.30 0.74
CA LEU A 212 10.17 -13.55 0.92
C LEU A 212 11.22 -13.93 -0.14
N ASP A 213 11.34 -15.23 -0.47
CA ASP A 213 12.25 -15.72 -1.52
C ASP A 213 12.00 -15.05 -2.88
N ARG A 214 10.77 -14.56 -3.12
CA ARG A 214 10.32 -13.97 -4.38
C ARG A 214 10.07 -12.46 -4.31
N ILE A 215 10.28 -11.80 -3.17
CA ILE A 215 10.19 -10.34 -3.04
C ILE A 215 11.40 -9.72 -3.73
N ARG A 216 11.17 -8.66 -4.51
CA ARG A 216 12.21 -7.91 -5.23
C ARG A 216 12.04 -6.40 -5.02
N VAL A 217 13.15 -5.71 -4.92
CA VAL A 217 13.19 -4.24 -4.93
C VAL A 217 13.02 -3.77 -6.37
N GLY A 218 12.11 -2.81 -6.60
CA GLY A 218 11.97 -2.13 -7.88
C GLY A 218 10.55 -2.08 -8.45
N CYS A 219 9.64 -3.00 -8.06
CA CYS A 219 8.25 -2.91 -8.50
C CYS A 219 7.52 -1.77 -7.78
N SER A 220 6.96 -0.85 -8.55
CA SER A 220 6.26 0.35 -8.06
C SER A 220 4.76 0.17 -7.91
N SER A 221 4.19 -0.86 -8.52
CA SER A 221 2.75 -1.11 -8.52
C SER A 221 2.42 -2.60 -8.40
N PRO A 222 1.19 -2.93 -7.98
CA PRO A 222 0.71 -4.33 -8.00
C PRO A 222 0.77 -4.97 -9.39
N LEU A 223 0.49 -4.21 -10.45
CA LEU A 223 0.53 -4.71 -11.83
C LEU A 223 1.94 -5.10 -12.27
N GLU A 224 2.94 -4.31 -11.89
CA GLU A 224 4.35 -4.63 -12.15
C GLU A 224 4.76 -5.93 -11.45
N THR A 225 4.41 -6.08 -10.14
CA THR A 225 4.68 -7.35 -9.43
C THR A 225 3.94 -8.51 -10.07
N GLU A 226 2.67 -8.33 -10.47
CA GLU A 226 1.88 -9.38 -11.14
C GLU A 226 2.53 -9.81 -12.45
N TYR A 227 2.95 -8.86 -13.31
CA TYR A 227 3.67 -9.15 -14.54
C TYR A 227 5.00 -9.86 -14.25
N ARG A 228 5.80 -9.38 -13.30
CA ARG A 228 7.07 -10.02 -12.92
C ARG A 228 6.87 -11.48 -12.53
N LEU A 229 5.87 -11.77 -11.71
CA LEU A 229 5.56 -13.12 -11.28
C LEU A 229 5.07 -14.00 -12.45
N ASP A 230 4.25 -13.46 -13.34
CA ASP A 230 3.75 -14.17 -14.52
C ASP A 230 4.89 -14.43 -15.52
N SER A 231 5.86 -13.52 -15.67
CA SER A 231 7.05 -13.69 -16.52
C SER A 231 7.99 -14.75 -15.97
N GLU A 232 8.21 -14.76 -14.65
CA GLU A 232 9.01 -15.79 -13.96
C GLU A 232 8.35 -17.17 -14.13
N GLU A 233 7.04 -17.29 -13.88
CA GLU A 233 6.27 -18.54 -14.05
C GLU A 233 6.26 -19.04 -15.51
N ALA A 234 6.36 -18.12 -16.47
CA ALA A 234 6.48 -18.44 -17.89
C ALA A 234 7.91 -18.78 -18.32
N GLY A 235 8.90 -18.72 -17.44
CA GLY A 235 10.31 -19.02 -17.73
C GLY A 235 10.99 -17.97 -18.61
N LEU A 236 10.59 -16.69 -18.52
CA LEU A 236 11.32 -15.60 -19.15
C LEU A 236 12.61 -15.31 -18.34
N PRO A 237 13.65 -14.72 -18.98
CA PRO A 237 14.83 -14.29 -18.25
C PRO A 237 14.44 -13.26 -17.18
N GLU A 238 15.20 -13.20 -16.07
CA GLU A 238 14.96 -12.20 -15.02
C GLU A 238 15.31 -10.78 -15.54
N PRO A 239 14.38 -9.81 -15.53
CA PRO A 239 14.67 -8.45 -15.93
C PRO A 239 15.33 -7.66 -14.80
N GLU A 240 16.08 -6.63 -15.13
CA GLU A 240 16.41 -5.57 -14.19
C GLU A 240 15.15 -4.72 -13.91
N LEU A 241 14.97 -4.28 -12.66
CA LEU A 241 13.78 -3.56 -12.20
C LEU A 241 14.10 -2.10 -11.87
N ASP A 242 13.20 -1.18 -12.24
CA ASP A 242 13.30 0.27 -11.93
C ASP A 242 14.68 0.85 -12.28
N VAL A 243 15.12 0.68 -13.52
CA VAL A 243 16.48 0.99 -13.93
C VAL A 243 16.57 2.17 -14.87
N ASP A 244 17.68 2.91 -14.74
CA ASP A 244 18.05 3.95 -15.69
C ASP A 244 18.55 3.34 -17.01
N ILE A 245 18.00 3.81 -18.13
CA ILE A 245 18.38 3.42 -19.48
C ILE A 245 19.26 4.51 -20.09
N TYR A 246 20.35 4.09 -20.71
CA TYR A 246 21.34 4.97 -21.34
C TYR A 246 21.51 4.61 -22.81
N ASP A 247 21.90 5.61 -23.64
CA ASP A 247 22.38 5.37 -24.99
C ASP A 247 23.87 4.95 -24.98
N ASP A 248 24.38 4.59 -26.16
CA ASP A 248 25.80 4.17 -26.34
C ASP A 248 26.82 5.30 -26.06
N ARG A 249 26.36 6.55 -25.88
CA ARG A 249 27.18 7.72 -25.51
C ARG A 249 27.11 8.03 -24.01
N GLY A 250 26.42 7.21 -23.22
CA GLY A 250 26.24 7.41 -21.79
C GLY A 250 25.21 8.49 -21.42
N ARG A 251 24.41 9.00 -22.36
CA ARG A 251 23.31 9.93 -22.07
C ARG A 251 22.12 9.13 -21.49
N ARG A 252 21.61 9.54 -20.34
CA ARG A 252 20.41 8.97 -19.74
C ARG A 252 19.17 9.26 -20.59
N LEU A 253 18.44 8.22 -20.97
CA LEU A 253 17.24 8.31 -21.79
C LEU A 253 15.96 8.33 -20.94
N GLY A 254 15.97 7.68 -19.79
CA GLY A 254 14.83 7.60 -18.88
C GLY A 254 14.97 6.46 -17.89
N ILE A 255 13.90 6.23 -17.13
CA ILE A 255 13.77 5.08 -16.23
C ILE A 255 12.81 4.09 -16.86
N SER A 256 13.12 2.79 -16.79
CA SER A 256 12.24 1.72 -17.20
C SER A 256 11.87 0.82 -16.02
N GLU A 257 10.61 0.39 -15.96
CA GLU A 257 10.12 -0.52 -14.93
C GLU A 257 10.79 -1.89 -15.03
N PHE A 258 10.98 -2.37 -16.26
CA PHE A 258 11.67 -3.63 -16.54
C PHE A 258 12.61 -3.47 -17.74
N ALA A 259 13.85 -3.97 -17.60
CA ALA A 259 14.81 -3.97 -18.71
C ALA A 259 15.45 -5.35 -18.88
N TYR A 260 15.32 -5.89 -20.06
CA TYR A 260 16.06 -7.06 -20.53
C TYR A 260 17.26 -6.55 -21.34
N ARG A 261 18.29 -6.11 -20.61
CA ARG A 261 19.41 -5.33 -21.17
C ARG A 261 20.15 -6.05 -22.29
N GLN A 262 20.40 -7.36 -22.14
CA GLN A 262 21.07 -8.21 -23.12
C GLN A 262 20.35 -8.18 -24.49
N TYR A 263 19.02 -8.03 -24.46
CA TYR A 263 18.16 -8.07 -25.67
C TYR A 263 17.74 -6.67 -26.12
N ARG A 264 18.13 -5.61 -25.38
CA ARG A 264 17.65 -4.24 -25.58
C ARG A 264 16.13 -4.15 -25.66
N VAL A 265 15.45 -4.79 -24.73
CA VAL A 265 13.99 -4.75 -24.57
C VAL A 265 13.67 -4.11 -23.23
N VAL A 266 12.76 -3.15 -23.25
CA VAL A 266 12.17 -2.56 -22.04
C VAL A 266 10.67 -2.84 -22.01
N VAL A 267 10.14 -3.06 -20.81
CA VAL A 267 8.71 -3.27 -20.61
C VAL A 267 8.18 -2.21 -19.65
N GLU A 268 7.10 -1.57 -20.06
CA GLU A 268 6.38 -0.53 -19.30
C GLU A 268 4.96 -1.04 -19.03
N VAL A 269 4.52 -0.97 -17.78
CA VAL A 269 3.20 -1.43 -17.35
C VAL A 269 2.27 -0.24 -17.14
N GLU A 270 1.27 -0.12 -17.98
CA GLU A 270 0.29 0.96 -17.90
C GLU A 270 -0.86 0.60 -16.98
N GLY A 271 -0.93 1.29 -15.86
CA GLY A 271 -2.13 1.30 -15.02
C GLY A 271 -3.23 2.18 -15.63
N ASP A 272 -4.47 1.92 -15.28
CA ASP A 272 -5.64 2.71 -15.74
C ASP A 272 -5.56 4.20 -15.33
N HIS A 273 -4.60 4.57 -14.49
CA HIS A 273 -4.45 5.89 -13.89
C HIS A 273 -3.47 6.83 -14.61
N HIS A 274 -2.73 6.36 -15.64
CA HIS A 274 -1.68 7.16 -16.31
C HIS A 274 -2.19 8.18 -17.34
N ARG A 275 -3.49 8.44 -17.45
CA ARG A 275 -4.04 9.41 -18.41
C ARG A 275 -4.10 10.86 -17.88
N SER A 276 -3.27 11.24 -16.92
CA SER A 276 -3.55 12.41 -16.07
C SER A 276 -3.05 13.76 -16.55
N SER A 277 -2.09 13.87 -17.50
CA SER A 277 -1.78 15.17 -18.09
C SER A 277 -1.20 15.09 -19.51
N LYS A 278 -1.50 16.12 -20.33
CA LYS A 278 -0.91 16.28 -21.67
C LYS A 278 0.62 16.41 -21.61
N GLN A 279 1.15 17.00 -20.55
CA GLN A 279 2.60 17.15 -20.35
C GLN A 279 3.27 15.81 -20.05
N GLN A 280 2.68 14.98 -19.21
CA GLN A 280 3.19 13.64 -18.93
C GLN A 280 3.20 12.78 -20.19
N TRP A 281 2.09 12.79 -20.94
CA TRP A 281 1.98 12.09 -22.21
C TRP A 281 3.08 12.48 -23.21
N ASN A 282 3.37 13.78 -23.35
CA ASN A 282 4.43 14.24 -24.24
C ASN A 282 5.83 13.80 -23.78
N ARG A 283 6.09 13.78 -22.47
CA ARG A 283 7.35 13.26 -21.91
C ARG A 283 7.52 11.77 -22.20
N ASP A 284 6.46 10.99 -22.02
CA ASP A 284 6.48 9.55 -22.26
C ASP A 284 6.71 9.25 -23.76
N LEU A 285 6.07 9.98 -24.67
CA LEU A 285 6.32 9.87 -26.10
C LEU A 285 7.76 10.17 -26.47
N GLN A 286 8.37 11.21 -25.87
CA GLN A 286 9.76 11.53 -26.10
C GLN A 286 10.69 10.44 -25.56
N LYS A 287 10.45 9.95 -24.36
CA LYS A 287 11.17 8.80 -23.76
C LYS A 287 11.18 7.60 -24.70
N TYR A 288 10.03 7.23 -25.24
CA TYR A 288 9.92 6.07 -26.14
C TYR A 288 10.63 6.27 -27.48
N ARG A 289 10.60 7.51 -28.03
CA ARG A 289 11.41 7.84 -29.22
C ARG A 289 12.91 7.74 -28.96
N ASP A 290 13.37 8.25 -27.82
CA ASP A 290 14.77 8.19 -27.42
C ASP A 290 15.22 6.73 -27.23
N TYR A 291 14.39 5.87 -26.63
CA TYR A 291 14.64 4.44 -26.52
C TYR A 291 14.75 3.77 -27.88
N ALA A 292 13.79 4.01 -28.79
CA ALA A 292 13.81 3.44 -30.13
C ALA A 292 15.05 3.88 -30.93
N ASN A 293 15.42 5.17 -30.87
CA ASN A 293 16.61 5.70 -31.51
C ASN A 293 17.92 5.08 -30.98
N ALA A 294 17.93 4.66 -29.72
CA ALA A 294 19.04 3.96 -29.09
C ALA A 294 18.99 2.44 -29.29
N GLY A 295 18.07 1.93 -30.13
CA GLY A 295 17.96 0.52 -30.50
C GLY A 295 17.21 -0.35 -29.46
N TRP A 296 16.54 0.27 -28.48
CA TRP A 296 15.68 -0.43 -27.54
C TRP A 296 14.29 -0.66 -28.12
N GLU A 297 13.74 -1.85 -27.93
CA GLU A 297 12.36 -2.17 -28.23
C GLU A 297 11.50 -1.99 -26.97
N VAL A 298 10.45 -1.17 -27.09
CA VAL A 298 9.56 -0.85 -25.96
C VAL A 298 8.30 -1.70 -26.05
N VAL A 299 8.05 -2.50 -25.03
CA VAL A 299 6.81 -3.26 -24.88
C VAL A 299 5.94 -2.57 -23.84
N ARG A 300 4.72 -2.20 -24.24
CA ARG A 300 3.75 -1.58 -23.31
C ARG A 300 2.69 -2.62 -22.96
N LEU A 301 2.52 -2.88 -21.68
CA LEU A 301 1.52 -3.81 -21.15
C LEU A 301 0.45 -3.05 -20.39
N THR A 302 -0.79 -3.45 -20.55
CA THR A 302 -1.93 -2.88 -19.84
C THR A 302 -2.44 -3.82 -18.75
N ALA A 303 -3.23 -3.30 -17.81
CA ALA A 303 -3.94 -4.12 -16.84
C ALA A 303 -4.77 -5.23 -17.51
N HIS A 304 -5.33 -4.97 -18.72
CA HIS A 304 -6.08 -5.94 -19.48
C HIS A 304 -5.20 -7.11 -19.96
N ASP A 305 -3.96 -6.83 -20.41
CA ASP A 305 -3.00 -7.86 -20.84
C ASP A 305 -2.56 -8.76 -19.68
N ILE A 306 -2.36 -8.16 -18.48
CA ILE A 306 -1.87 -8.87 -17.31
C ILE A 306 -3.00 -9.65 -16.62
N ARG A 307 -4.11 -9.00 -16.28
CA ARG A 307 -5.16 -9.58 -15.43
C ARG A 307 -6.26 -10.30 -16.20
N THR A 308 -6.70 -9.73 -17.35
CA THR A 308 -7.87 -10.23 -18.08
C THR A 308 -7.46 -11.28 -19.11
N GLN A 309 -6.59 -10.90 -20.05
CA GLN A 309 -6.15 -11.79 -21.13
C GLN A 309 -5.00 -12.72 -20.71
N ARG A 310 -4.30 -12.40 -19.61
CA ARG A 310 -3.14 -13.15 -19.13
C ARG A 310 -2.11 -13.48 -20.22
N ARG A 311 -1.91 -12.55 -21.14
CA ARG A 311 -1.05 -12.69 -22.32
C ARG A 311 0.25 -11.91 -22.22
N ALA A 312 0.47 -11.13 -21.15
CA ALA A 312 1.59 -10.22 -20.99
C ALA A 312 2.94 -10.94 -21.16
N ALA A 313 3.15 -12.06 -20.44
CA ALA A 313 4.36 -12.86 -20.57
C ALA A 313 4.57 -13.40 -21.98
N ARG A 314 3.50 -13.82 -22.68
CA ARG A 314 3.58 -14.28 -24.08
C ARG A 314 3.99 -13.16 -25.03
N ILE A 315 3.42 -11.96 -24.88
CA ILE A 315 3.78 -10.78 -25.69
C ILE A 315 5.29 -10.51 -25.56
N VAL A 316 5.78 -10.45 -24.32
CA VAL A 316 7.20 -10.17 -24.05
C VAL A 316 8.09 -11.32 -24.55
N ARG A 317 7.68 -12.59 -24.40
CA ARG A 317 8.39 -13.74 -24.94
C ARG A 317 8.61 -13.62 -26.45
N GLU A 318 7.59 -13.27 -27.21
CA GLU A 318 7.66 -13.10 -28.65
C GLU A 318 8.67 -12.03 -29.06
N VAL A 319 8.70 -10.91 -28.30
CA VAL A 319 9.66 -9.83 -28.51
C VAL A 319 11.08 -10.29 -28.19
N LEU A 320 11.29 -10.90 -27.03
CA LEU A 320 12.62 -11.40 -26.60
C LEU A 320 13.18 -12.42 -27.60
N MET A 321 12.32 -13.33 -28.12
CA MET A 321 12.75 -14.31 -29.13
C MET A 321 13.18 -13.64 -30.43
N ARG A 322 12.46 -12.60 -30.91
CA ARG A 322 12.88 -11.80 -32.08
C ARG A 322 14.21 -11.09 -31.83
N ARG A 323 14.48 -10.71 -30.58
CA ARG A 323 15.71 -10.02 -30.15
C ARG A 323 16.84 -10.99 -29.79
N GLY A 324 16.68 -12.29 -30.07
CA GLY A 324 17.74 -13.30 -29.97
C GLY A 324 17.70 -14.15 -28.71
N TRP A 325 16.77 -13.93 -27.80
CA TRP A 325 16.58 -14.84 -26.66
C TRP A 325 16.11 -16.23 -27.13
N ARG A 326 16.64 -17.26 -26.50
CA ARG A 326 16.20 -18.64 -26.67
C ARG A 326 15.89 -19.22 -25.29
N PRO A 327 14.70 -19.83 -25.09
CA PRO A 327 14.44 -20.54 -23.84
C PRO A 327 15.42 -21.70 -23.71
N ASP A 328 15.88 -21.95 -22.49
CA ASP A 328 16.64 -23.16 -22.17
C ASP A 328 15.73 -24.36 -22.41
N LEU A 329 16.21 -25.36 -23.18
CA LEU A 329 15.49 -26.61 -23.53
C LEU A 329 15.45 -27.56 -22.34
#